data_006eed218acd627a67494710f5f86edd
#
_entry.id   006eed218acd627a67494710f5f86edd
#
_cell.length_a   1.000
_cell.length_b   1.000
_cell.length_c   1.000
_cell.angle_alpha   90.00
_cell.angle_beta   90.00
_cell.angle_gamma   90.00
#
_symmetry.space_group_name_H-M   'P 1'
#
loop_
_entity.id
_entity.type
_entity.pdbx_description
1 polymer ?
#
loop_
_entity_poly.entity_id
_entity_poly.type
_entity_poly.pdbx_seq_one_letter_code
_entity_poly.pdbx_strand_id
1 'polypeptide(L)'
;KNTKWIGFKQTWIEEFVTPLLETFPQMKTIQIIRDPRAIIASRTKTTHLSHNYPLYFMLKHWRKSFAYALYNLYHYPDRFKLIRYEDLTEKPEETMEKIANFIGGEYESKMINLNYYRDGKGDSWTDNSAYDSANKITAKYKDKWKDVLSKEKLQYIEDLCRIEMDKLDYKTKTKSKIHESLFSEVNFEDGLDTSWIKKQASSEEGQMKKVKNELIRYYTYHDNNNEK
;
A
#
# COMPACT_ATOMS: atom_id res chain seq x y z
N LYS A 1 -4.36 1.41 -35.43
CA LYS A 1 -5.39 1.70 -34.39
C LYS A 1 -4.97 2.99 -33.67
N ASN A 2 -5.81 4.01 -33.69
CA ASN A 2 -5.59 5.23 -32.90
C ASN A 2 -5.83 4.91 -31.42
N THR A 3 -4.77 4.59 -30.69
CA THR A 3 -4.84 4.35 -29.25
C THR A 3 -4.78 5.68 -28.54
N LYS A 4 -5.82 6.04 -27.80
CA LYS A 4 -5.90 7.30 -27.04
C LYS A 4 -4.99 7.26 -25.80
N TRP A 5 -4.88 6.10 -25.17
CA TRP A 5 -4.12 5.90 -23.93
C TRP A 5 -3.21 4.68 -24.03
N ILE A 6 -2.01 4.82 -23.50
CA ILE A 6 -1.09 3.73 -23.24
C ILE A 6 -0.81 3.74 -21.75
N GLY A 7 -0.94 2.59 -21.11
CA GLY A 7 -0.69 2.47 -19.68
C GLY A 7 0.08 1.20 -19.36
N PHE A 8 0.75 1.22 -18.22
CA PHE A 8 1.38 0.05 -17.63
C PHE A 8 1.11 0.01 -16.13
N LYS A 9 1.20 -1.16 -15.55
CA LYS A 9 1.11 -1.37 -14.11
C LYS A 9 2.44 -1.89 -13.59
N GLN A 10 2.95 -1.25 -12.56
CA GLN A 10 4.19 -1.64 -11.90
C GLN A 10 4.04 -1.50 -10.39
N THR A 11 4.73 -2.37 -9.66
CA THR A 11 4.84 -2.28 -8.20
C THR A 11 6.18 -1.68 -7.81
N TRP A 12 6.22 -0.99 -6.66
CA TRP A 12 7.46 -0.45 -6.08
C TRP A 12 8.17 0.60 -6.95
N ILE A 13 7.40 1.42 -7.66
CA ILE A 13 7.94 2.51 -8.46
C ILE A 13 7.63 3.91 -7.90
N GLU A 14 7.07 3.99 -6.73
CA GLU A 14 6.62 5.24 -6.12
C GLU A 14 7.71 6.31 -6.06
N GLU A 15 8.97 5.92 -5.93
CA GLU A 15 10.13 6.82 -5.95
C GLU A 15 10.35 7.48 -7.32
N PHE A 16 9.89 6.83 -8.38
CA PHE A 16 10.05 7.30 -9.75
C PHE A 16 8.82 8.07 -10.26
N VAL A 17 7.72 8.07 -9.52
CA VAL A 17 6.47 8.72 -9.97
C VAL A 17 6.65 10.21 -10.11
N THR A 18 7.28 10.88 -9.15
CA THR A 18 7.54 12.33 -9.23
C THR A 18 8.41 12.68 -10.44
N PRO A 19 9.61 12.10 -10.64
CA PRO A 19 10.40 12.33 -11.85
C PRO A 19 9.65 12.05 -13.16
N LEU A 20 8.82 11.02 -13.19
CA LEU A 20 8.02 10.71 -14.37
C LEU A 20 6.94 11.77 -14.64
N LEU A 21 6.25 12.25 -13.60
CA LEU A 21 5.28 13.34 -13.73
C LEU A 21 5.94 14.65 -14.18
N GLU A 22 7.16 14.92 -13.77
CA GLU A 22 7.95 16.09 -14.22
C GLU A 22 8.37 15.95 -15.67
N THR A 23 8.84 14.75 -16.06
CA THR A 23 9.35 14.49 -17.40
C THR A 23 8.23 14.41 -18.44
N PHE A 24 7.07 13.88 -18.07
CA PHE A 24 5.94 13.65 -18.97
C PHE A 24 4.69 14.44 -18.54
N PRO A 25 4.52 15.69 -19.02
CA PRO A 25 3.43 16.58 -18.57
C PRO A 25 2.01 16.03 -18.79
N GLN A 26 1.84 15.12 -19.75
CA GLN A 26 0.54 14.48 -20.05
C GLN A 26 0.29 13.22 -19.27
N MET A 27 1.28 12.72 -18.52
CA MET A 27 1.17 11.50 -17.75
C MET A 27 0.19 11.68 -16.58
N LYS A 28 -0.66 10.68 -16.38
CA LYS A 28 -1.49 10.54 -15.19
C LYS A 28 -1.12 9.26 -14.46
N THR A 29 -1.08 9.33 -13.15
CA THR A 29 -0.73 8.21 -12.28
C THR A 29 -1.87 7.90 -11.33
N ILE A 30 -2.20 6.62 -11.21
CA ILE A 30 -3.13 6.10 -10.21
C ILE A 30 -2.34 5.17 -9.30
N GLN A 31 -2.29 5.51 -8.02
CA GLN A 31 -1.71 4.66 -6.99
C GLN A 31 -2.81 3.98 -6.20
N ILE A 32 -2.72 2.66 -6.05
CA ILE A 32 -3.62 1.89 -5.20
C ILE A 32 -2.90 1.61 -3.88
N ILE A 33 -3.55 1.97 -2.77
CA ILE A 33 -3.10 1.62 -1.42
C ILE A 33 -4.11 0.69 -0.76
N ARG A 34 -3.64 -0.18 0.11
CA ARG A 34 -4.45 -1.15 0.84
C ARG A 34 -4.10 -1.14 2.31
N ASP A 35 -5.05 -1.55 3.16
CA ASP A 35 -4.83 -1.74 4.60
C ASP A 35 -3.56 -2.58 4.84
N PRO A 36 -2.56 -2.07 5.59
CA PRO A 36 -1.30 -2.77 5.82
C PRO A 36 -1.50 -4.11 6.54
N ARG A 37 -2.53 -4.23 7.38
CA ARG A 37 -2.90 -5.49 8.04
C ARG A 37 -3.32 -6.55 7.04
N ALA A 38 -4.11 -6.15 6.04
CA ALA A 38 -4.57 -7.05 4.98
C ALA A 38 -3.42 -7.45 4.05
N ILE A 39 -2.48 -6.56 3.76
CA ILE A 39 -1.26 -6.88 3.00
C ILE A 39 -0.45 -7.93 3.74
N ILE A 40 -0.17 -7.74 5.02
CA ILE A 40 0.63 -8.68 5.82
C ILE A 40 -0.08 -10.02 5.98
N ALA A 41 -1.40 -10.03 6.21
CA ALA A 41 -2.17 -11.28 6.30
C ALA A 41 -2.18 -12.06 4.99
N SER A 42 -2.26 -11.40 3.85
CA SER A 42 -2.22 -12.07 2.54
C SER A 42 -0.85 -12.67 2.24
N ARG A 43 0.24 -12.05 2.72
CA ARG A 43 1.60 -12.53 2.58
C ARG A 43 1.81 -13.95 3.11
N THR A 44 1.15 -14.31 4.20
CA THR A 44 1.30 -15.64 4.81
C THR A 44 0.82 -16.78 3.92
N LYS A 45 0.07 -16.47 2.86
CA LYS A 45 -0.57 -17.45 1.97
C LYS A 45 -0.03 -17.44 0.54
N THR A 46 0.87 -16.50 0.21
CA THR A 46 1.42 -16.39 -1.14
C THR A 46 2.82 -16.97 -1.20
N THR A 47 3.14 -17.62 -2.33
CA THR A 47 4.49 -18.11 -2.65
C THR A 47 5.32 -17.06 -3.40
N HIS A 48 4.79 -15.83 -3.55
CA HIS A 48 5.45 -14.76 -4.29
C HIS A 48 6.57 -14.07 -3.50
N LEU A 49 7.38 -13.26 -4.17
CA LEU A 49 8.56 -12.55 -3.64
C LEU A 49 8.31 -11.78 -2.32
N SER A 50 7.10 -11.26 -2.12
CA SER A 50 6.73 -10.57 -0.87
C SER A 50 6.83 -11.47 0.37
N HIS A 51 6.82 -12.79 0.20
CA HIS A 51 7.03 -13.75 1.29
C HIS A 51 8.43 -13.65 1.91
N ASN A 52 9.42 -13.24 1.14
CA ASN A 52 10.83 -13.18 1.55
C ASN A 52 11.23 -11.87 2.22
N TYR A 53 10.32 -10.90 2.33
CA TYR A 53 10.63 -9.62 2.98
C TYR A 53 10.19 -9.59 4.44
N PRO A 54 11.07 -9.11 5.34
CA PRO A 54 10.74 -8.94 6.76
C PRO A 54 9.50 -8.04 6.96
N LEU A 55 8.74 -8.31 8.01
CA LEU A 55 7.56 -7.53 8.37
C LEU A 55 7.86 -6.03 8.46
N TYR A 56 8.92 -5.68 9.19
CA TYR A 56 9.33 -4.27 9.32
C TYR A 56 9.63 -3.62 7.97
N PHE A 57 10.32 -4.34 7.08
CA PHE A 57 10.63 -3.84 5.74
C PHE A 57 9.36 -3.56 4.94
N MET A 58 8.40 -4.46 4.96
CA MET A 58 7.12 -4.30 4.27
C MET A 58 6.33 -3.09 4.79
N LEU A 59 6.29 -2.92 6.11
CA LEU A 59 5.59 -1.79 6.73
C LEU A 59 6.29 -0.47 6.45
N LYS A 60 7.62 -0.44 6.50
CA LYS A 60 8.42 0.73 6.13
C LYS A 60 8.18 1.11 4.67
N HIS A 61 8.13 0.13 3.77
CA HIS A 61 7.86 0.36 2.37
C HIS A 61 6.44 0.91 2.16
N TRP A 62 5.43 0.32 2.81
CA TRP A 62 4.06 0.81 2.76
C TRP A 62 3.93 2.28 3.22
N ARG A 63 4.58 2.63 4.33
CA ARG A 63 4.62 4.01 4.84
C ARG A 63 5.33 4.96 3.88
N LYS A 64 6.46 4.53 3.32
CA LYS A 64 7.19 5.28 2.28
C LYS A 64 6.30 5.52 1.07
N SER A 65 5.63 4.50 0.59
CA SER A 65 4.70 4.57 -0.54
C SER A 65 3.58 5.59 -0.30
N PHE A 66 3.02 5.63 0.91
CA PHE A 66 2.03 6.63 1.28
C PHE A 66 2.61 8.06 1.37
N ALA A 67 3.83 8.21 1.86
CA ALA A 67 4.49 9.52 1.91
C ALA A 67 4.68 10.12 0.50
N TYR A 68 5.12 9.30 -0.46
CA TYR A 68 5.17 9.70 -1.88
C TYR A 68 3.79 10.03 -2.45
N ALA A 69 2.77 9.25 -2.06
CA ALA A 69 1.40 9.55 -2.48
C ALA A 69 0.93 10.92 -1.99
N LEU A 70 1.18 11.27 -0.72
CA LEU A 70 0.83 12.58 -0.17
C LEU A 70 1.56 13.71 -0.90
N TYR A 71 2.86 13.53 -1.16
CA TYR A 71 3.64 14.51 -1.92
C TYR A 71 3.05 14.72 -3.31
N ASN A 72 2.77 13.64 -4.04
CA ASN A 72 2.24 13.72 -5.38
C ASN A 72 0.79 14.25 -5.43
N LEU A 73 -0.05 13.95 -4.44
CA LEU A 73 -1.39 14.53 -4.31
C LEU A 73 -1.34 16.05 -4.14
N TYR A 74 -0.36 16.54 -3.39
CA TYR A 74 -0.21 17.97 -3.15
C TYR A 74 0.33 18.71 -4.39
N HIS A 75 1.36 18.16 -5.04
CA HIS A 75 2.06 18.83 -6.14
C HIS A 75 1.40 18.58 -7.51
N TYR A 76 0.68 17.48 -7.68
CA TYR A 76 0.11 17.07 -8.98
C TYR A 76 -1.36 16.61 -8.84
N PRO A 77 -2.25 17.42 -8.24
CA PRO A 77 -3.63 16.99 -7.92
C PRO A 77 -4.43 16.56 -9.15
N ASP A 78 -4.17 17.17 -10.32
CA ASP A 78 -4.88 16.84 -11.57
C ASP A 78 -4.24 15.67 -12.34
N ARG A 79 -3.07 15.21 -11.92
CA ARG A 79 -2.30 14.17 -12.61
C ARG A 79 -1.95 12.97 -11.73
N PHE A 80 -2.21 13.06 -10.44
CA PHE A 80 -2.02 11.95 -9.50
C PHE A 80 -3.30 11.66 -8.74
N LYS A 81 -3.67 10.38 -8.61
CA LYS A 81 -4.83 9.93 -7.86
C LYS A 81 -4.48 8.76 -6.96
N LEU A 82 -4.83 8.87 -5.69
CA LEU A 82 -4.74 7.78 -4.72
C LEU A 82 -6.10 7.10 -4.58
N ILE A 83 -6.12 5.78 -4.68
CA ILE A 83 -7.32 4.94 -4.55
C ILE A 83 -7.07 3.93 -3.44
N ARG A 84 -8.02 3.78 -2.52
CA ARG A 84 -7.98 2.68 -1.55
C ARG A 84 -8.49 1.41 -2.24
N TYR A 85 -7.78 0.31 -2.03
CA TYR A 85 -8.20 -1.00 -2.52
C TYR A 85 -9.60 -1.38 -2.01
N GLU A 86 -9.90 -1.00 -0.79
CA GLU A 86 -11.19 -1.24 -0.14
C GLU A 86 -12.32 -0.54 -0.88
N ASP A 87 -12.13 0.72 -1.27
CA ASP A 87 -13.13 1.49 -2.04
C ASP A 87 -13.39 0.84 -3.40
N LEU A 88 -12.31 0.38 -4.08
CA LEU A 88 -12.44 -0.32 -5.35
C LEU A 88 -13.21 -1.65 -5.22
N THR A 89 -13.03 -2.36 -4.11
CA THR A 89 -13.68 -3.67 -3.91
C THR A 89 -15.07 -3.60 -3.31
N GLU A 90 -15.39 -2.55 -2.56
CA GLU A 90 -16.70 -2.32 -1.96
C GLU A 90 -17.66 -1.57 -2.89
N LYS A 91 -17.11 -0.62 -3.66
CA LYS A 91 -17.87 0.26 -4.57
C LYS A 91 -17.18 0.32 -5.94
N PRO A 92 -17.07 -0.81 -6.65
CA PRO A 92 -16.26 -0.90 -7.86
C PRO A 92 -16.75 0.06 -8.96
N GLU A 93 -18.07 0.19 -9.16
CA GLU A 93 -18.64 1.08 -10.18
C GLU A 93 -18.29 2.54 -9.89
N GLU A 94 -18.62 3.04 -8.70
CA GLU A 94 -18.34 4.42 -8.27
C GLU A 94 -16.85 4.74 -8.36
N THR A 95 -16.00 3.80 -7.95
CA THR A 95 -14.55 3.99 -7.95
C THR A 95 -14.00 4.01 -9.37
N MET A 96 -14.47 3.13 -10.25
CA MET A 96 -14.04 3.08 -11.64
C MET A 96 -14.54 4.26 -12.45
N GLU A 97 -15.72 4.79 -12.14
CA GLU A 97 -16.22 6.04 -12.73
C GLU A 97 -15.29 7.22 -12.39
N LYS A 98 -14.90 7.35 -11.11
CA LYS A 98 -13.92 8.37 -10.68
C LYS A 98 -12.56 8.20 -11.36
N ILE A 99 -12.13 6.98 -11.61
CA ILE A 99 -10.88 6.68 -12.33
C ILE A 99 -11.02 7.04 -13.80
N ALA A 100 -12.10 6.63 -14.46
CA ALA A 100 -12.36 6.93 -15.87
C ALA A 100 -12.39 8.45 -16.11
N ASN A 101 -13.15 9.18 -15.30
CA ASN A 101 -13.21 10.65 -15.36
C ASN A 101 -11.82 11.29 -15.14
N PHE A 102 -11.07 10.78 -14.16
CA PHE A 102 -9.71 11.29 -13.89
C PHE A 102 -8.78 11.14 -15.10
N ILE A 103 -8.80 10.03 -15.81
CA ILE A 103 -7.97 9.86 -17.02
C ILE A 103 -8.57 10.54 -18.27
N GLY A 104 -9.78 11.09 -18.18
CA GLY A 104 -10.47 11.73 -19.31
C GLY A 104 -11.14 10.72 -20.24
N GLY A 105 -11.61 9.63 -19.69
CA GLY A 105 -12.44 8.60 -20.35
C GLY A 105 -13.84 8.56 -19.77
N GLU A 106 -14.66 7.67 -20.30
CA GLU A 106 -15.99 7.37 -19.81
C GLU A 106 -16.02 5.99 -19.13
N TYR A 107 -16.83 5.87 -18.09
CA TYR A 107 -17.02 4.58 -17.43
C TYR A 107 -17.86 3.65 -18.32
N GLU A 108 -17.42 2.39 -18.41
CA GLU A 108 -18.17 1.33 -19.04
C GLU A 108 -18.26 0.13 -18.07
N SER A 109 -19.43 -0.49 -17.96
CA SER A 109 -19.65 -1.63 -17.04
C SER A 109 -18.71 -2.81 -17.26
N LYS A 110 -18.17 -2.96 -18.48
CA LYS A 110 -17.14 -3.98 -18.76
C LYS A 110 -15.84 -3.76 -18.00
N MET A 111 -15.56 -2.53 -17.49
CA MET A 111 -14.35 -2.21 -16.74
C MET A 111 -14.27 -2.91 -15.38
N ILE A 112 -15.41 -3.37 -14.85
CA ILE A 112 -15.45 -4.15 -13.59
C ILE A 112 -15.73 -5.64 -13.82
N ASN A 113 -15.88 -6.06 -15.05
CA ASN A 113 -16.13 -7.44 -15.40
C ASN A 113 -14.83 -8.15 -15.81
N LEU A 114 -14.28 -8.95 -14.91
CA LEU A 114 -12.98 -9.61 -15.09
C LEU A 114 -12.94 -10.56 -16.28
N ASN A 115 -14.08 -11.03 -16.79
CA ASN A 115 -14.15 -11.88 -17.97
C ASN A 115 -13.69 -11.18 -19.27
N TYR A 116 -13.66 -9.86 -19.29
CA TYR A 116 -13.15 -9.08 -20.43
C TYR A 116 -11.64 -8.88 -20.41
N TYR A 117 -10.98 -9.14 -19.28
CA TYR A 117 -9.54 -8.94 -19.17
C TYR A 117 -8.78 -10.09 -19.81
N ARG A 118 -7.71 -9.74 -20.52
CA ARG A 118 -6.79 -10.67 -21.16
C ARG A 118 -5.37 -10.35 -20.76
N ASP A 119 -4.53 -11.35 -20.69
CA ASP A 119 -3.10 -11.19 -20.52
C ASP A 119 -2.43 -10.72 -21.82
N GLY A 120 -1.11 -10.53 -21.80
CA GLY A 120 -0.35 -10.10 -22.96
C GLY A 120 -0.33 -11.11 -24.11
N LYS A 121 -0.77 -12.37 -23.88
CA LYS A 121 -0.91 -13.42 -24.88
C LYS A 121 -2.33 -13.53 -25.44
N GLY A 122 -3.29 -12.84 -24.81
CA GLY A 122 -4.71 -12.88 -25.17
C GLY A 122 -5.52 -13.93 -24.41
N ASP A 123 -4.89 -14.64 -23.47
CA ASP A 123 -5.56 -15.61 -22.61
C ASP A 123 -6.40 -14.89 -21.53
N SER A 124 -7.37 -15.58 -20.96
CA SER A 124 -8.16 -15.06 -19.86
C SER A 124 -7.26 -14.70 -18.68
N TRP A 125 -7.46 -13.51 -18.13
CA TRP A 125 -6.72 -13.06 -16.96
C TRP A 125 -6.96 -14.02 -15.78
N THR A 126 -5.86 -14.49 -15.20
CA THR A 126 -5.87 -15.22 -13.92
C THR A 126 -5.43 -14.28 -12.82
N ASP A 127 -6.20 -14.19 -11.73
CA ASP A 127 -5.82 -13.38 -10.59
C ASP A 127 -4.67 -14.02 -9.80
N ASN A 128 -3.92 -13.18 -9.07
CA ASN A 128 -2.88 -13.60 -8.13
C ASN A 128 -3.44 -13.65 -6.70
N SER A 129 -4.72 -13.99 -6.54
CA SER A 129 -5.36 -13.98 -5.23
C SER A 129 -4.71 -15.02 -4.31
N ALA A 130 -4.35 -14.59 -3.10
CA ALA A 130 -3.92 -15.48 -2.03
C ALA A 130 -5.09 -16.34 -1.48
N TYR A 131 -6.28 -16.07 -1.94
CA TYR A 131 -7.53 -16.74 -1.61
C TYR A 131 -8.17 -17.27 -2.91
N ASP A 132 -9.35 -17.84 -2.84
CA ASP A 132 -10.03 -18.40 -4.01
C ASP A 132 -10.09 -17.41 -5.17
N SER A 133 -9.83 -17.88 -6.38
CA SER A 133 -9.96 -17.09 -7.59
C SER A 133 -11.39 -16.57 -7.72
N ALA A 134 -11.55 -15.27 -7.81
CA ALA A 134 -12.84 -14.65 -7.99
C ALA A 134 -13.01 -14.17 -9.42
N ASN A 135 -14.06 -14.62 -10.08
CA ASN A 135 -14.43 -14.12 -11.42
C ASN A 135 -14.99 -12.69 -11.39
N LYS A 136 -15.02 -12.06 -10.22
CA LYS A 136 -15.50 -10.70 -10.00
C LYS A 136 -14.76 -9.98 -8.89
N ILE A 137 -14.74 -8.65 -8.95
CA ILE A 137 -14.24 -7.79 -7.87
C ILE A 137 -15.08 -8.05 -6.60
N THR A 138 -14.42 -8.30 -5.47
CA THR A 138 -15.09 -8.64 -4.21
C THR A 138 -14.36 -8.11 -2.99
N ALA A 139 -15.12 -7.60 -2.03
CA ALA A 139 -14.62 -7.19 -0.71
C ALA A 139 -14.57 -8.34 0.32
N LYS A 140 -14.93 -9.57 -0.06
CA LYS A 140 -15.03 -10.74 0.85
C LYS A 140 -13.81 -10.93 1.74
N TYR A 141 -12.63 -10.59 1.25
CA TYR A 141 -11.37 -10.89 1.93
C TYR A 141 -10.71 -9.65 2.61
N LYS A 142 -11.38 -8.50 2.61
CA LYS A 142 -10.82 -7.26 3.17
C LYS A 142 -10.47 -7.38 4.66
N ASP A 143 -11.30 -8.10 5.40
CA ASP A 143 -11.21 -8.26 6.86
C ASP A 143 -10.53 -9.56 7.32
N LYS A 144 -10.02 -10.37 6.38
CA LYS A 144 -9.42 -11.68 6.67
C LYS A 144 -8.21 -11.62 7.60
N TRP A 145 -7.57 -10.46 7.69
CA TRP A 145 -6.47 -10.21 8.62
C TRP A 145 -6.89 -10.39 10.09
N LYS A 146 -8.17 -10.20 10.43
CA LYS A 146 -8.70 -10.39 11.80
C LYS A 146 -8.57 -11.82 12.29
N ASP A 147 -8.62 -12.80 11.36
CA ASP A 147 -8.54 -14.22 11.66
C ASP A 147 -7.08 -14.76 11.56
N VAL A 148 -6.19 -14.01 10.92
CA VAL A 148 -4.84 -14.47 10.55
C VAL A 148 -3.75 -13.88 11.41
N LEU A 149 -3.88 -12.60 11.79
CA LEU A 149 -2.84 -11.92 12.56
C LEU A 149 -2.93 -12.22 14.04
N SER A 150 -1.79 -12.55 14.68
CA SER A 150 -1.72 -12.60 16.13
C SER A 150 -1.90 -11.21 16.73
N LYS A 151 -2.25 -11.14 18.02
CA LYS A 151 -2.43 -9.86 18.73
C LYS A 151 -1.16 -9.02 18.73
N GLU A 152 -0.01 -9.65 18.87
CA GLU A 152 1.29 -9.02 18.87
C GLU A 152 1.64 -8.43 17.50
N LYS A 153 1.42 -9.20 16.41
CA LYS A 153 1.60 -8.71 15.03
C LYS A 153 0.66 -7.55 14.73
N LEU A 154 -0.60 -7.66 15.14
CA LEU A 154 -1.59 -6.61 14.97
C LEU A 154 -1.18 -5.33 15.68
N GLN A 155 -0.77 -5.44 16.96
CA GLN A 155 -0.29 -4.30 17.75
C GLN A 155 0.90 -3.62 17.07
N TYR A 156 1.88 -4.42 16.65
CA TYR A 156 3.09 -3.92 15.98
C TYR A 156 2.77 -3.18 14.66
N ILE A 157 1.92 -3.75 13.81
CA ILE A 157 1.50 -3.12 12.56
C ILE A 157 0.78 -1.79 12.84
N GLU A 158 -0.18 -1.81 13.76
CA GLU A 158 -0.96 -0.62 14.06
C GLU A 158 -0.12 0.47 14.74
N ASP A 159 0.83 0.13 15.58
CA ASP A 159 1.70 1.12 16.20
C ASP A 159 2.63 1.78 15.18
N LEU A 160 3.23 1.01 14.28
CA LEU A 160 4.10 1.56 13.25
C LEU A 160 3.36 2.36 12.17
N CYS A 161 2.14 2.01 11.86
CA CYS A 161 1.39 2.58 10.73
C CYS A 161 0.22 3.48 11.16
N ARG A 162 0.04 3.71 12.45
CA ARG A 162 -1.16 4.36 13.03
C ARG A 162 -1.48 5.70 12.39
N ILE A 163 -0.48 6.53 12.18
CA ILE A 163 -0.66 7.88 11.62
C ILE A 163 -1.17 7.79 10.18
N GLU A 164 -0.55 6.97 9.36
CA GLU A 164 -0.94 6.79 7.98
C GLU A 164 -2.29 6.08 7.87
N MET A 165 -2.54 5.10 8.74
CA MET A 165 -3.83 4.42 8.82
C MET A 165 -4.96 5.39 9.16
N ASP A 166 -4.75 6.28 10.11
CA ASP A 166 -5.73 7.32 10.47
C ASP A 166 -6.02 8.25 9.30
N LYS A 167 -4.98 8.71 8.60
CA LYS A 167 -5.12 9.54 7.38
C LYS A 167 -5.88 8.84 6.24
N LEU A 168 -5.86 7.52 6.22
CA LEU A 168 -6.53 6.67 5.22
C LEU A 168 -7.86 6.09 5.74
N ASP A 169 -8.37 6.55 6.88
CA ASP A 169 -9.59 6.04 7.53
C ASP A 169 -9.57 4.55 7.89
N TYR A 170 -8.39 3.96 8.06
CA TYR A 170 -8.26 2.61 8.60
C TYR A 170 -8.32 2.62 10.13
N LYS A 171 -9.47 2.28 10.69
CA LYS A 171 -9.67 2.28 12.14
C LYS A 171 -8.80 1.22 12.82
N THR A 172 -7.99 1.65 13.78
CA THR A 172 -7.16 0.74 14.59
C THR A 172 -8.01 -0.03 15.61
N LYS A 173 -7.54 -1.20 15.99
CA LYS A 173 -8.16 -2.09 16.98
C LYS A 173 -7.41 -2.10 18.30
N THR A 174 -6.16 -1.66 18.30
CA THR A 174 -5.29 -1.66 19.48
C THR A 174 -5.10 -0.25 20.01
N LYS A 175 -4.83 -0.15 21.32
CA LYS A 175 -4.37 1.10 21.94
C LYS A 175 -2.90 1.32 21.55
N SER A 176 -2.49 2.57 21.39
CA SER A 176 -1.11 2.90 21.05
C SER A 176 -0.14 2.48 22.17
N LYS A 177 0.93 1.78 21.76
CA LYS A 177 2.09 1.45 22.60
C LYS A 177 3.36 1.90 21.91
N ILE A 178 3.31 3.09 21.33
CA ILE A 178 4.33 3.59 20.40
C ILE A 178 5.76 3.55 20.98
N HIS A 179 5.89 3.75 22.29
CA HIS A 179 7.20 3.74 22.97
C HIS A 179 7.81 2.32 23.06
N GLU A 180 6.98 1.31 23.21
CA GLU A 180 7.44 -0.07 23.34
C GLU A 180 7.74 -0.69 21.95
N SER A 181 6.85 -0.48 20.97
CA SER A 181 6.99 -1.08 19.66
C SER A 181 8.09 -0.48 18.78
N LEU A 182 8.44 0.80 19.00
CA LEU A 182 9.55 1.44 18.31
C LEU A 182 10.92 0.91 18.75
N PHE A 183 11.04 0.44 19.99
CA PHE A 183 12.30 0.04 20.60
C PHE A 183 12.43 -1.48 20.77
N SER A 184 11.31 -2.22 20.72
CA SER A 184 11.38 -3.67 20.81
C SER A 184 11.84 -4.29 19.50
N GLU A 185 12.85 -5.13 19.57
CA GLU A 185 13.18 -6.06 18.49
C GLU A 185 12.11 -7.16 18.44
N VAL A 186 11.01 -6.88 17.76
CA VAL A 186 9.98 -7.89 17.54
C VAL A 186 10.40 -8.73 16.33
N ASN A 187 10.90 -9.90 16.60
CA ASN A 187 11.29 -10.85 15.55
C ASN A 187 10.07 -11.71 15.18
N PHE A 188 9.31 -11.26 14.19
CA PHE A 188 8.21 -12.05 13.60
C PHE A 188 8.66 -12.87 12.39
N GLU A 189 9.95 -13.09 12.24
CA GLU A 189 10.53 -13.64 11.03
C GLU A 189 10.70 -15.15 11.17
N ASP A 190 9.84 -15.88 10.50
CA ASP A 190 9.86 -17.32 10.45
C ASP A 190 10.91 -17.79 9.41
N GLY A 191 12.17 -17.91 9.82
CA GLY A 191 13.23 -18.57 9.04
C GLY A 191 13.76 -17.85 7.79
N LEU A 192 13.45 -16.56 7.62
CA LEU A 192 13.98 -15.77 6.50
C LEU A 192 15.43 -15.39 6.72
N ASP A 193 16.27 -15.48 5.67
CA ASP A 193 17.60 -14.88 5.70
C ASP A 193 17.52 -13.35 5.66
N THR A 194 17.56 -12.76 6.83
CA THR A 194 17.54 -11.31 7.03
C THR A 194 18.91 -10.76 7.37
N SER A 195 19.95 -11.55 7.19
CA SER A 195 21.33 -11.20 7.58
C SER A 195 21.78 -9.85 7.03
N TRP A 196 21.41 -9.53 5.81
CA TRP A 196 21.73 -8.25 5.17
C TRP A 196 20.97 -7.05 5.79
N ILE A 197 19.77 -7.27 6.34
CA ILE A 197 18.99 -6.23 7.05
C ILE A 197 19.44 -6.16 8.51
N LYS A 198 19.66 -7.30 9.15
CA LYS A 198 20.10 -7.40 10.55
C LYS A 198 21.41 -6.67 10.77
N LYS A 199 22.33 -6.75 9.82
CA LYS A 199 23.63 -6.08 9.91
C LYS A 199 23.53 -4.55 9.99
N GLN A 200 22.51 -3.94 9.36
CA GLN A 200 22.25 -2.50 9.46
C GLN A 200 21.33 -2.13 10.63
N ALA A 201 20.43 -3.02 11.02
CA ALA A 201 19.42 -2.75 12.03
C ALA A 201 19.87 -3.05 13.46
N SER A 202 20.85 -3.93 13.64
CA SER A 202 21.37 -4.36 14.95
C SER A 202 22.51 -3.50 15.49
N SER A 203 23.10 -2.61 14.68
CA SER A 203 24.07 -1.65 15.21
C SER A 203 23.36 -0.58 16.05
N GLU A 204 23.98 -0.14 17.14
CA GLU A 204 23.48 0.93 17.99
C GLU A 204 23.16 2.21 17.17
N GLU A 205 24.03 2.54 16.21
CA GLU A 205 23.82 3.63 15.26
C GLU A 205 22.58 3.42 14.37
N GLY A 206 22.33 2.20 13.89
CA GLY A 206 21.15 1.84 13.09
C GLY A 206 19.86 1.96 13.88
N GLN A 207 19.87 1.57 15.16
CA GLN A 207 18.72 1.72 16.05
C GLN A 207 18.44 3.19 16.36
N MET A 208 19.46 3.97 16.70
CA MET A 208 19.33 5.41 16.94
C MET A 208 18.81 6.14 15.70
N LYS A 209 19.27 5.77 14.52
CA LYS A 209 18.77 6.33 13.26
C LYS A 209 17.29 6.03 13.02
N LYS A 210 16.83 4.81 13.33
CA LYS A 210 15.39 4.46 13.29
C LYS A 210 14.57 5.34 14.22
N VAL A 211 14.97 5.44 15.47
CA VAL A 211 14.29 6.24 16.49
C VAL A 211 14.21 7.70 16.05
N LYS A 212 15.33 8.27 15.65
CA LYS A 212 15.38 9.66 15.16
C LYS A 212 14.43 9.89 13.99
N ASN A 213 14.40 9.00 13.01
CA ASN A 213 13.51 9.13 11.85
C ASN A 213 12.03 9.02 12.24
N GLU A 214 11.67 8.14 13.18
CA GLU A 214 10.30 8.01 13.66
C GLU A 214 9.86 9.22 14.47
N LEU A 215 10.73 9.77 15.31
CA LEU A 215 10.44 11.00 16.06
C LEU A 215 10.25 12.19 15.10
N ILE A 216 11.14 12.38 14.11
CA ILE A 216 10.99 13.43 13.11
C ILE A 216 9.66 13.28 12.40
N ARG A 217 9.32 12.07 11.94
CA ARG A 217 8.05 11.80 11.28
C ARG A 217 6.86 12.12 12.17
N TYR A 218 6.88 11.68 13.41
CA TYR A 218 5.81 11.91 14.38
C TYR A 218 5.56 13.41 14.56
N TYR A 219 6.61 14.19 14.84
CA TYR A 219 6.47 15.63 15.02
C TYR A 219 6.02 16.33 13.74
N THR A 220 6.57 15.98 12.60
CA THR A 220 6.16 16.58 11.30
C THR A 220 4.66 16.39 11.03
N TYR A 221 4.09 15.24 11.37
CA TYR A 221 2.65 15.00 11.18
C TYR A 221 1.77 15.65 12.23
N HIS A 222 2.25 15.81 13.47
CA HIS A 222 1.48 16.41 14.54
C HIS A 222 1.47 17.94 14.47
N ASP A 223 2.59 18.58 14.16
CA ASP A 223 2.67 20.03 14.06
C ASP A 223 1.76 20.58 12.95
N ASN A 224 1.68 19.89 11.81
CA ASN A 224 0.78 20.27 10.72
C ASN A 224 -0.73 20.11 11.03
N ASN A 225 -1.10 19.48 12.14
CA ASN A 225 -2.51 19.35 12.56
C ASN A 225 -2.91 20.39 13.63
N ASN A 226 -1.96 21.10 14.23
CA ASN A 226 -2.22 22.14 15.24
C ASN A 226 -2.37 23.55 14.62
N GLU A 227 -2.16 23.71 13.31
CA GLU A 227 -2.30 24.97 12.58
C GLU A 227 -3.61 25.06 11.74
N LYS A 228 -4.62 24.22 12.05
CA LYS A 228 -5.93 24.30 11.41
C LYS A 228 -7.05 24.52 12.40
#